data_b5c1d9bf480e3561e8a729556b1f069e
#
_entry.id   b5c1d9bf480e3561e8a729556b1f069e
#
_cell.length_a   1.000
_cell.length_b   1.000
_cell.length_c   1.000
_cell.angle_alpha   90.00
_cell.angle_beta   90.00
_cell.angle_gamma   90.00
#
_symmetry.space_group_name_H-M   'P 1'
#
loop_
_entity.id
_entity.type
_entity.pdbx_description
1 polymer ?
#
loop_
_entity_poly.entity_id
_entity_poly.type
_entity_poly.pdbx_seq_one_letter_code
_entity_poly.pdbx_strand_id
1 'polypeptide(L)'
;MRVLIVDDHTLVRAGIGRLLQALPDVDVVAEACNAQQALDMAAIHRPDVILLDLSLPDRSGLELLPLLRDSLPQTRVVMMSMHNDPTQVRVALDRGCAGFVVKEAAPMELELALRAAASGQVFLSPQVSSKMLAPMLNPQRPTGIAALSPRQREILRQLGGGMSSKEIAAQLGISVKTVETHRARMMESLGCRRANDLLLLAARHQNELA
;
A
#
# COMPACT_ATOMS: atom_id res chain seq x y z
N MET A 1 -10.59 -6.66 24.19
CA MET A 1 -10.26 -6.95 22.77
C MET A 1 -8.82 -7.43 22.72
N ARG A 2 -8.60 -8.64 22.21
CA ARG A 2 -7.28 -9.29 22.10
C ARG A 2 -6.62 -8.96 20.78
N VAL A 3 -5.43 -8.39 20.80
CA VAL A 3 -4.73 -7.90 19.61
C VAL A 3 -3.39 -8.62 19.43
N LEU A 4 -3.10 -9.06 18.21
CA LEU A 4 -1.78 -9.52 17.77
C LEU A 4 -1.16 -8.43 16.89
N ILE A 5 0.09 -8.05 17.18
CA ILE A 5 0.85 -7.08 16.37
C ILE A 5 1.85 -7.83 15.50
N VAL A 6 1.82 -7.61 14.20
CA VAL A 6 2.72 -8.22 13.21
C VAL A 6 3.44 -7.15 12.43
N ASP A 7 4.72 -6.95 12.70
CA ASP A 7 5.57 -5.93 12.07
C ASP A 7 7.05 -6.34 12.24
N ASP A 8 7.86 -6.26 11.21
CA ASP A 8 9.29 -6.61 11.30
C ASP A 8 10.13 -5.48 11.93
N HIS A 9 9.60 -4.26 11.96
CA HIS A 9 10.26 -3.10 12.54
C HIS A 9 10.06 -3.05 14.07
N THR A 10 11.10 -3.38 14.83
CA THR A 10 11.03 -3.47 16.31
C THR A 10 10.54 -2.17 16.96
N LEU A 11 10.98 -0.99 16.49
CA LEU A 11 10.56 0.29 17.07
C LEU A 11 9.09 0.60 16.78
N VAL A 12 8.60 0.28 15.58
CA VAL A 12 7.19 0.47 15.22
C VAL A 12 6.32 -0.45 16.09
N ARG A 13 6.69 -1.72 16.19
CA ARG A 13 5.97 -2.72 16.99
C ARG A 13 5.92 -2.31 18.46
N ALA A 14 7.05 -1.90 19.05
CA ALA A 14 7.10 -1.41 20.43
C ALA A 14 6.28 -0.12 20.64
N GLY A 15 6.28 0.79 19.66
CA GLY A 15 5.48 2.01 19.69
C GLY A 15 3.98 1.70 19.68
N ILE A 16 3.54 0.83 18.77
CA ILE A 16 2.15 0.37 18.69
C ILE A 16 1.76 -0.34 19.99
N GLY A 17 2.60 -1.25 20.52
CA GLY A 17 2.35 -1.94 21.78
C GLY A 17 2.09 -0.97 22.94
N ARG A 18 2.89 0.09 23.05
CA ARG A 18 2.68 1.13 24.08
C ARG A 18 1.39 1.92 23.90
N LEU A 19 1.04 2.25 22.65
CA LEU A 19 -0.22 2.95 22.36
C LEU A 19 -1.43 2.09 22.75
N LEU A 20 -1.39 0.80 22.44
CA LEU A 20 -2.48 -0.12 22.75
C LEU A 20 -2.59 -0.43 24.25
N GLN A 21 -1.47 -0.49 24.98
CA GLN A 21 -1.46 -0.66 26.45
C GLN A 21 -2.12 0.53 27.18
N ALA A 22 -2.21 1.71 26.57
CA ALA A 22 -2.91 2.85 27.15
C ALA A 22 -4.44 2.73 27.01
N LEU A 23 -4.95 1.77 26.23
CA LEU A 23 -6.38 1.52 26.02
C LEU A 23 -6.86 0.44 27.01
N PRO A 24 -7.79 0.75 27.94
CA PRO A 24 -8.13 -0.14 29.05
C PRO A 24 -8.82 -1.44 28.62
N ASP A 25 -9.40 -1.47 27.43
CA ASP A 25 -10.16 -2.60 26.88
C ASP A 25 -9.38 -3.38 25.79
N VAL A 26 -8.08 -3.06 25.60
CA VAL A 26 -7.21 -3.70 24.60
C VAL A 26 -6.10 -4.48 25.32
N ASP A 27 -5.93 -5.73 24.93
CA ASP A 27 -4.90 -6.64 25.42
C ASP A 27 -4.02 -7.10 24.25
N VAL A 28 -2.74 -6.72 24.25
CA VAL A 28 -1.75 -7.19 23.27
C VAL A 28 -1.31 -8.60 23.69
N VAL A 29 -1.93 -9.61 23.09
CA VAL A 29 -1.72 -11.01 23.48
C VAL A 29 -0.46 -11.62 22.92
N ALA A 30 0.08 -11.09 21.84
CA ALA A 30 1.34 -11.51 21.24
C ALA A 30 1.88 -10.48 20.23
N GLU A 31 3.16 -10.65 19.90
CA GLU A 31 3.85 -9.92 18.83
C GLU A 31 4.52 -10.92 17.89
N ALA A 32 4.63 -10.57 16.61
CA ALA A 32 5.33 -11.34 15.60
C ALA A 32 6.14 -10.42 14.68
N CYS A 33 7.31 -10.89 14.22
CA CYS A 33 8.18 -10.11 13.34
C CYS A 33 8.25 -10.65 11.89
N ASN A 34 7.52 -11.71 11.58
CA ASN A 34 7.43 -12.30 10.25
C ASN A 34 6.11 -13.09 10.10
N ALA A 35 5.83 -13.53 8.86
CA ALA A 35 4.57 -14.19 8.55
C ALA A 35 4.42 -15.58 9.24
N GLN A 36 5.51 -16.34 9.37
CA GLN A 36 5.45 -17.64 10.03
C GLN A 36 5.10 -17.48 11.52
N GLN A 37 5.77 -16.59 12.23
CA GLN A 37 5.45 -16.30 13.63
C GLN A 37 4.02 -15.77 13.78
N ALA A 38 3.53 -14.96 12.82
CA ALA A 38 2.17 -14.46 12.86
C ALA A 38 1.15 -15.59 12.81
N LEU A 39 1.34 -16.60 11.96
CA LEU A 39 0.46 -17.78 11.89
C LEU A 39 0.52 -18.58 13.20
N ASP A 40 1.69 -18.84 13.74
CA ASP A 40 1.88 -19.60 14.97
C ASP A 40 1.23 -18.89 16.17
N MET A 41 1.49 -17.58 16.34
CA MET A 41 0.91 -16.79 17.42
C MET A 41 -0.61 -16.64 17.27
N ALA A 42 -1.10 -16.46 16.05
CA ALA A 42 -2.52 -16.36 15.79
C ALA A 42 -3.26 -17.67 16.16
N ALA A 43 -2.69 -18.83 15.83
CA ALA A 43 -3.24 -20.14 16.16
C ALA A 43 -3.30 -20.37 17.69
N ILE A 44 -2.24 -19.98 18.42
CA ILE A 44 -2.12 -20.14 19.88
C ILE A 44 -3.04 -19.17 20.61
N HIS A 45 -3.00 -17.90 20.26
CA HIS A 45 -3.62 -16.84 21.03
C HIS A 45 -5.05 -16.49 20.58
N ARG A 46 -5.44 -16.87 19.34
CA ARG A 46 -6.77 -16.59 18.75
C ARG A 46 -7.20 -15.14 19.01
N PRO A 47 -6.47 -14.14 18.46
CA PRO A 47 -6.79 -12.74 18.68
C PRO A 47 -8.11 -12.35 18.03
N ASP A 48 -8.76 -11.31 18.58
CA ASP A 48 -9.94 -10.70 17.97
C ASP A 48 -9.54 -9.90 16.72
N VAL A 49 -8.39 -9.18 16.83
CA VAL A 49 -7.86 -8.35 15.76
C VAL A 49 -6.36 -8.61 15.58
N ILE A 50 -5.91 -8.66 14.33
CA ILE A 50 -4.49 -8.68 13.95
C ILE A 50 -4.16 -7.36 13.28
N LEU A 51 -3.17 -6.63 13.80
CA LEU A 51 -2.51 -5.53 13.12
C LEU A 51 -1.39 -6.13 12.27
N LEU A 52 -1.52 -6.06 10.94
CA LEU A 52 -0.63 -6.75 10.02
C LEU A 52 0.11 -5.76 9.11
N ASP A 53 1.44 -5.75 9.22
CA ASP A 53 2.26 -5.03 8.25
C ASP A 53 2.12 -5.64 6.85
N LEU A 54 2.04 -4.75 5.88
CA LEU A 54 2.04 -5.09 4.46
C LEU A 54 3.36 -5.74 4.03
N SER A 55 4.48 -5.27 4.57
CA SER A 55 5.85 -5.62 4.14
C SER A 55 6.54 -6.43 5.24
N LEU A 56 6.46 -7.75 5.16
CA LEU A 56 7.20 -8.66 6.04
C LEU A 56 8.39 -9.28 5.28
N PRO A 57 9.43 -9.73 6.00
CA PRO A 57 10.68 -10.19 5.38
C PRO A 57 10.55 -11.51 4.61
N ASP A 58 9.65 -12.39 5.03
CA ASP A 58 9.46 -13.74 4.48
C ASP A 58 8.28 -13.83 3.51
N ARG A 59 7.27 -13.00 3.69
CA ARG A 59 6.05 -13.00 2.85
C ARG A 59 5.32 -11.68 2.95
N SER A 60 4.70 -11.22 1.85
CA SER A 60 3.84 -10.03 1.89
C SER A 60 2.62 -10.24 2.81
N GLY A 61 2.26 -9.21 3.60
CA GLY A 61 1.04 -9.22 4.38
C GLY A 61 -0.23 -9.46 3.54
N LEU A 62 -0.22 -9.03 2.28
CA LEU A 62 -1.32 -9.35 1.35
C LEU A 62 -1.44 -10.85 1.07
N GLU A 63 -0.34 -11.58 1.01
CA GLU A 63 -0.35 -13.04 0.80
C GLU A 63 -0.67 -13.80 2.09
N LEU A 64 -0.33 -13.22 3.24
CA LEU A 64 -0.63 -13.79 4.55
C LEU A 64 -2.11 -13.63 4.92
N LEU A 65 -2.75 -12.55 4.52
CA LEU A 65 -4.14 -12.21 4.86
C LEU A 65 -5.14 -13.34 4.58
N PRO A 66 -5.20 -13.97 3.38
CA PRO A 66 -6.13 -15.07 3.15
C PRO A 66 -5.83 -16.28 4.05
N LEU A 67 -4.57 -16.60 4.33
CA LEU A 67 -4.19 -17.73 5.19
C LEU A 67 -4.69 -17.54 6.63
N LEU A 68 -4.56 -16.32 7.16
CA LEU A 68 -5.08 -15.97 8.48
C LEU A 68 -6.62 -16.08 8.52
N ARG A 69 -7.30 -15.61 7.49
CA ARG A 69 -8.76 -15.66 7.41
C ARG A 69 -9.32 -17.09 7.31
N ASP A 70 -8.64 -17.93 6.52
CA ASP A 70 -9.03 -19.33 6.37
C ASP A 70 -8.84 -20.11 7.69
N SER A 71 -7.75 -19.82 8.40
CA SER A 71 -7.42 -20.47 9.68
C SER A 71 -8.27 -19.93 10.84
N LEU A 72 -8.60 -18.65 10.83
CA LEU A 72 -9.27 -17.93 11.92
C LEU A 72 -10.39 -17.01 11.38
N PRO A 73 -11.54 -17.56 10.95
CA PRO A 73 -12.62 -16.80 10.29
C PRO A 73 -13.21 -15.67 11.15
N GLN A 74 -13.10 -15.77 12.47
CA GLN A 74 -13.63 -14.76 13.40
C GLN A 74 -12.65 -13.61 13.66
N THR A 75 -11.36 -13.82 13.39
CA THR A 75 -10.31 -12.81 13.59
C THR A 75 -10.38 -11.75 12.48
N ARG A 76 -10.35 -10.50 12.85
CA ARG A 76 -10.32 -9.38 11.93
C ARG A 76 -8.88 -8.94 11.66
N VAL A 77 -8.56 -8.60 10.43
CA VAL A 77 -7.22 -8.14 10.07
C VAL A 77 -7.26 -6.69 9.62
N VAL A 78 -6.49 -5.84 10.30
CA VAL A 78 -6.24 -4.45 9.93
C VAL A 78 -4.83 -4.37 9.34
N MET A 79 -4.73 -3.99 8.07
CA MET A 79 -3.45 -3.82 7.39
C MET A 79 -2.78 -2.52 7.81
N MET A 80 -1.46 -2.55 7.95
CA MET A 80 -0.62 -1.37 8.16
C MET A 80 0.41 -1.24 7.03
N SER A 81 0.72 -0.02 6.61
CA SER A 81 1.72 0.24 5.57
C SER A 81 2.35 1.62 5.71
N MET A 82 3.59 1.78 5.28
CA MET A 82 4.23 3.09 5.11
C MET A 82 3.66 3.86 3.90
N HIS A 83 2.93 3.18 3.02
CA HIS A 83 2.42 3.75 1.78
C HIS A 83 0.91 3.57 1.67
N ASN A 84 0.26 4.52 1.02
CA ASN A 84 -1.18 4.54 0.78
C ASN A 84 -1.49 4.32 -0.73
N ASP A 85 -0.86 3.32 -1.35
CA ASP A 85 -1.10 2.95 -2.75
C ASP A 85 -2.53 2.39 -2.91
N PRO A 86 -3.40 3.04 -3.70
CA PRO A 86 -4.77 2.61 -3.89
C PRO A 86 -4.91 1.17 -4.43
N THR A 87 -3.93 0.71 -5.22
CA THR A 87 -3.92 -0.65 -5.77
C THR A 87 -3.76 -1.69 -4.67
N GLN A 88 -2.82 -1.46 -3.75
CA GLN A 88 -2.59 -2.35 -2.61
C GLN A 88 -3.78 -2.35 -1.65
N VAL A 89 -4.35 -1.17 -1.39
CA VAL A 89 -5.55 -1.03 -0.55
C VAL A 89 -6.71 -1.82 -1.14
N ARG A 90 -6.96 -1.69 -2.45
CA ARG A 90 -8.03 -2.44 -3.13
C ARG A 90 -7.82 -3.94 -3.00
N VAL A 91 -6.61 -4.43 -3.29
CA VAL A 91 -6.29 -5.87 -3.14
C VAL A 91 -6.49 -6.34 -1.70
N ALA A 92 -6.13 -5.54 -0.70
CA ALA A 92 -6.35 -5.87 0.71
C ALA A 92 -7.85 -5.98 1.03
N LEU A 93 -8.66 -5.02 0.57
CA LEU A 93 -10.11 -5.01 0.74
C LEU A 93 -10.78 -6.21 0.03
N ASP A 94 -10.40 -6.49 -1.21
CA ASP A 94 -10.91 -7.63 -2.00
C ASP A 94 -10.58 -8.97 -1.32
N ARG A 95 -9.45 -9.04 -0.61
CA ARG A 95 -9.05 -10.19 0.22
C ARG A 95 -9.69 -10.17 1.60
N GLY A 96 -10.51 -9.16 1.91
CA GLY A 96 -11.34 -9.06 3.11
C GLY A 96 -10.61 -8.58 4.35
N CYS A 97 -9.65 -7.66 4.23
CA CYS A 97 -9.17 -6.93 5.41
C CYS A 97 -10.30 -6.08 6.02
N ALA A 98 -10.28 -5.94 7.33
CA ALA A 98 -11.23 -5.13 8.09
C ALA A 98 -10.78 -3.66 8.22
N GLY A 99 -9.60 -3.32 7.74
CA GLY A 99 -9.13 -1.93 7.74
C GLY A 99 -7.76 -1.79 7.11
N PHE A 100 -7.43 -0.54 6.77
CA PHE A 100 -6.12 -0.17 6.25
C PHE A 100 -5.68 1.17 6.85
N VAL A 101 -4.55 1.14 7.55
CA VAL A 101 -3.99 2.28 8.28
C VAL A 101 -2.59 2.58 7.76
N VAL A 102 -2.27 3.86 7.57
CA VAL A 102 -0.90 4.28 7.26
C VAL A 102 -0.10 4.32 8.56
N LYS A 103 1.13 3.80 8.59
CA LYS A 103 1.96 3.75 9.80
C LYS A 103 2.31 5.16 10.37
N GLU A 104 2.19 6.20 9.53
CA GLU A 104 2.32 7.61 9.94
C GLU A 104 1.02 8.22 10.49
N ALA A 105 -0.06 7.43 10.57
CA ALA A 105 -1.35 7.90 11.07
C ALA A 105 -1.28 8.29 12.54
N ALA A 106 -2.17 9.19 12.95
CA ALA A 106 -2.29 9.57 14.35
C ALA A 106 -2.70 8.35 15.22
N PRO A 107 -2.26 8.27 16.48
CA PRO A 107 -2.63 7.18 17.40
C PRO A 107 -4.15 6.93 17.46
N MET A 108 -4.96 7.98 17.37
CA MET A 108 -6.41 7.90 17.35
C MET A 108 -6.96 7.14 16.14
N GLU A 109 -6.30 7.22 14.98
CA GLU A 109 -6.73 6.47 13.79
C GLU A 109 -6.55 4.95 13.98
N LEU A 110 -5.47 4.56 14.67
CA LEU A 110 -5.23 3.16 14.99
C LEU A 110 -6.30 2.62 15.95
N GLU A 111 -6.65 3.39 16.98
CA GLU A 111 -7.74 3.01 17.90
C GLU A 111 -9.08 2.88 17.15
N LEU A 112 -9.43 3.85 16.31
CA LEU A 112 -10.66 3.80 15.51
C LEU A 112 -10.67 2.58 14.58
N ALA A 113 -9.54 2.25 13.94
CA ALA A 113 -9.42 1.08 13.08
C ALA A 113 -9.68 -0.23 13.83
N LEU A 114 -9.10 -0.37 15.03
CA LEU A 114 -9.30 -1.55 15.88
C LEU A 114 -10.78 -1.69 16.31
N ARG A 115 -11.38 -0.61 16.77
CA ARG A 115 -12.80 -0.61 17.21
C ARG A 115 -13.75 -0.89 16.06
N ALA A 116 -13.51 -0.29 14.89
CA ALA A 116 -14.28 -0.56 13.69
C ALA A 116 -14.16 -2.03 13.26
N ALA A 117 -12.94 -2.57 13.22
CA ALA A 117 -12.69 -3.96 12.88
C ALA A 117 -13.41 -4.93 13.85
N ALA A 118 -13.29 -4.70 15.15
CA ALA A 118 -13.97 -5.49 16.18
C ALA A 118 -15.51 -5.46 16.05
N SER A 119 -16.05 -4.34 15.56
CA SER A 119 -17.49 -4.18 15.30
C SER A 119 -17.93 -4.69 13.93
N GLY A 120 -17.02 -5.31 13.15
CA GLY A 120 -17.32 -5.81 11.81
C GLY A 120 -17.41 -4.72 10.73
N GLN A 121 -16.99 -3.51 11.04
CA GLN A 121 -16.91 -2.38 10.09
C GLN A 121 -15.53 -2.31 9.45
N VAL A 122 -15.46 -1.68 8.26
CA VAL A 122 -14.20 -1.43 7.56
C VAL A 122 -13.72 -0.01 7.85
N PHE A 123 -12.47 0.12 8.28
CA PHE A 123 -11.84 1.42 8.49
C PHE A 123 -10.74 1.67 7.45
N LEU A 124 -10.74 2.88 6.89
CA LEU A 124 -9.65 3.37 6.06
C LEU A 124 -9.16 4.70 6.62
N SER A 125 -7.85 4.84 6.80
CA SER A 125 -7.26 6.16 7.16
C SER A 125 -7.75 7.25 6.19
N PRO A 126 -7.99 8.49 6.66
CA PRO A 126 -8.48 9.59 5.81
C PRO A 126 -7.65 9.80 4.55
N GLN A 127 -6.33 9.65 4.65
CA GLN A 127 -5.42 9.76 3.50
C GLN A 127 -5.66 8.64 2.46
N VAL A 128 -5.97 7.44 2.91
CA VAL A 128 -6.30 6.28 2.07
C VAL A 128 -7.66 6.49 1.41
N SER A 129 -8.67 6.83 2.20
CA SER A 129 -10.04 7.10 1.73
C SER A 129 -10.06 8.19 0.66
N SER A 130 -9.36 9.30 0.89
CA SER A 130 -9.27 10.41 -0.07
C SER A 130 -8.69 9.97 -1.41
N LYS A 131 -7.62 9.16 -1.41
CA LYS A 131 -7.02 8.63 -2.64
C LYS A 131 -7.92 7.62 -3.35
N MET A 132 -8.62 6.77 -2.60
CA MET A 132 -9.55 5.78 -3.15
C MET A 132 -10.77 6.44 -3.79
N LEU A 133 -11.30 7.49 -3.18
CA LEU A 133 -12.49 8.21 -3.63
C LEU A 133 -12.19 9.27 -4.72
N ALA A 134 -10.95 9.76 -4.81
CA ALA A 134 -10.58 10.78 -5.79
C ALA A 134 -11.00 10.47 -7.24
N PRO A 135 -10.86 9.23 -7.76
CA PRO A 135 -11.34 8.89 -9.10
C PRO A 135 -12.88 8.92 -9.23
N MET A 136 -13.60 8.63 -8.14
CA MET A 136 -15.06 8.63 -8.12
C MET A 136 -15.64 10.04 -8.02
N LEU A 137 -14.98 10.91 -7.24
CA LEU A 137 -15.39 12.30 -7.05
C LEU A 137 -15.04 13.18 -8.25
N ASN A 138 -14.07 12.75 -9.06
CA ASN A 138 -13.66 13.47 -10.25
C ASN A 138 -13.48 12.48 -11.44
N PRO A 139 -14.59 11.92 -11.96
CA PRO A 139 -14.56 10.89 -12.99
C PRO A 139 -13.98 11.41 -14.32
N GLN A 140 -13.86 12.73 -14.49
CA GLN A 140 -13.20 13.34 -15.65
C GLN A 140 -11.69 13.51 -15.48
N ARG A 141 -11.12 13.16 -14.33
CA ARG A 141 -9.69 13.18 -14.19
C ARG A 141 -9.09 11.97 -14.91
N PRO A 142 -8.39 12.19 -16.00
CA PRO A 142 -7.83 11.09 -16.75
C PRO A 142 -6.91 10.25 -15.86
N THR A 143 -7.04 8.93 -15.93
CA THR A 143 -6.20 7.96 -15.21
C THR A 143 -5.25 7.28 -16.20
N GLY A 144 -4.19 6.67 -15.71
CA GLY A 144 -3.22 5.99 -16.56
C GLY A 144 -2.48 6.99 -17.47
N ILE A 145 -2.21 6.57 -18.71
CA ILE A 145 -1.44 7.38 -19.69
C ILE A 145 -2.14 8.70 -20.01
N ALA A 146 -3.47 8.72 -20.02
CA ALA A 146 -4.24 9.93 -20.25
C ALA A 146 -4.03 11.01 -19.16
N ALA A 147 -3.63 10.62 -17.96
CA ALA A 147 -3.32 11.53 -16.84
C ALA A 147 -1.94 12.21 -16.96
N LEU A 148 -1.08 11.71 -17.83
CA LEU A 148 0.26 12.26 -18.01
C LEU A 148 0.19 13.65 -18.68
N SER A 149 1.06 14.55 -18.18
CA SER A 149 1.25 15.84 -18.83
C SER A 149 1.76 15.67 -20.28
N PRO A 150 1.57 16.66 -21.17
CA PRO A 150 2.09 16.57 -22.53
C PRO A 150 3.59 16.23 -22.57
N ARG A 151 4.37 16.80 -21.64
CA ARG A 151 5.80 16.55 -21.55
C ARG A 151 6.13 15.12 -21.10
N GLN A 152 5.35 14.58 -20.15
CA GLN A 152 5.50 13.19 -19.71
C GLN A 152 5.12 12.21 -20.81
N ARG A 153 4.03 12.47 -21.55
CA ARG A 153 3.63 11.62 -22.70
C ARG A 153 4.71 11.58 -23.77
N GLU A 154 5.32 12.71 -24.09
CA GLU A 154 6.41 12.78 -25.05
C GLU A 154 7.64 11.97 -24.60
N ILE A 155 8.05 12.10 -23.35
CA ILE A 155 9.14 11.29 -22.77
C ILE A 155 8.78 9.81 -22.77
N LEU A 156 7.57 9.45 -22.38
CA LEU A 156 7.09 8.06 -22.38
C LEU A 156 7.10 7.46 -23.80
N ARG A 157 6.67 8.21 -24.80
CA ARG A 157 6.72 7.79 -26.22
C ARG A 157 8.14 7.48 -26.67
N GLN A 158 9.11 8.36 -26.35
CA GLN A 158 10.50 8.16 -26.75
C GLN A 158 11.13 6.98 -26.02
N LEU A 159 10.79 6.75 -24.72
CA LEU A 159 11.18 5.55 -23.98
C LEU A 159 10.64 4.28 -24.64
N GLY A 160 9.39 4.28 -25.08
CA GLY A 160 8.77 3.17 -25.81
C GLY A 160 9.44 2.89 -27.16
N GLY A 161 10.00 3.93 -27.79
CA GLY A 161 10.85 3.83 -28.99
C GLY A 161 12.29 3.35 -28.72
N GLY A 162 12.62 2.99 -27.47
CA GLY A 162 13.94 2.45 -27.11
C GLY A 162 15.02 3.52 -26.82
N MET A 163 14.67 4.80 -26.76
CA MET A 163 15.64 5.86 -26.49
C MET A 163 16.07 5.86 -25.02
N SER A 164 17.35 6.08 -24.78
CA SER A 164 17.92 6.29 -23.44
C SER A 164 17.58 7.67 -22.89
N SER A 165 17.66 7.85 -21.56
CA SER A 165 17.44 9.17 -20.93
C SER A 165 18.41 10.25 -21.42
N LYS A 166 19.61 9.88 -21.87
CA LYS A 166 20.59 10.83 -22.47
C LYS A 166 20.13 11.32 -23.84
N GLU A 167 19.66 10.41 -24.69
CA GLU A 167 19.15 10.74 -26.02
C GLU A 167 17.88 11.58 -25.94
N ILE A 168 16.97 11.23 -25.04
CA ILE A 168 15.75 11.99 -24.75
C ILE A 168 16.09 13.40 -24.27
N ALA A 169 17.05 13.53 -23.34
CA ALA A 169 17.50 14.81 -22.82
C ALA A 169 18.07 15.71 -23.94
N ALA A 170 18.91 15.13 -24.81
CA ALA A 170 19.51 15.84 -25.95
C ALA A 170 18.42 16.29 -26.95
N GLN A 171 17.47 15.41 -27.30
CA GLN A 171 16.41 15.72 -28.26
C GLN A 171 15.43 16.77 -27.72
N LEU A 172 15.15 16.75 -26.42
CA LEU A 172 14.18 17.65 -25.79
C LEU A 172 14.78 18.94 -25.24
N GLY A 173 16.11 19.12 -25.33
CA GLY A 173 16.83 20.30 -24.85
C GLY A 173 16.76 20.48 -23.33
N ILE A 174 16.74 19.37 -22.54
CA ILE A 174 16.66 19.38 -21.08
C ILE A 174 17.78 18.56 -20.45
N SER A 175 17.96 18.67 -19.13
CA SER A 175 18.98 17.87 -18.44
C SER A 175 18.52 16.40 -18.30
N VAL A 176 19.50 15.48 -18.26
CA VAL A 176 19.23 14.05 -17.96
C VAL A 176 18.53 13.90 -16.61
N LYS A 177 18.91 14.71 -15.61
CA LYS A 177 18.27 14.76 -14.30
C LYS A 177 16.78 15.11 -14.40
N THR A 178 16.41 16.02 -15.30
CA THR A 178 15.01 16.39 -15.55
C THR A 178 14.23 15.23 -16.15
N VAL A 179 14.82 14.49 -17.10
CA VAL A 179 14.21 13.28 -17.67
C VAL A 179 13.98 12.22 -16.58
N GLU A 180 14.99 11.96 -15.74
CA GLU A 180 14.87 11.00 -14.63
C GLU A 180 13.79 11.44 -13.61
N THR A 181 13.66 12.73 -13.34
CA THR A 181 12.58 13.23 -12.48
C THR A 181 11.20 12.98 -13.08
N HIS A 182 11.04 13.16 -14.39
CA HIS A 182 9.79 12.83 -15.08
C HIS A 182 9.52 11.33 -15.06
N ARG A 183 10.55 10.49 -15.25
CA ARG A 183 10.42 9.02 -15.17
C ARG A 183 9.94 8.57 -13.79
N ALA A 184 10.56 9.08 -12.72
CA ALA A 184 10.15 8.76 -11.34
C ALA A 184 8.68 9.13 -11.09
N ARG A 185 8.25 10.34 -11.48
CA ARG A 185 6.85 10.78 -11.35
C ARG A 185 5.88 9.95 -12.19
N MET A 186 6.27 9.55 -13.41
CA MET A 186 5.46 8.66 -14.23
C MET A 186 5.34 7.28 -13.61
N MET A 187 6.43 6.72 -13.08
CA MET A 187 6.39 5.44 -12.38
C MET A 187 5.44 5.48 -11.19
N GLU A 188 5.49 6.53 -10.39
CA GLU A 188 4.57 6.74 -9.27
C GLU A 188 3.11 6.84 -9.74
N SER A 189 2.82 7.68 -10.74
CA SER A 189 1.45 7.92 -11.22
C SER A 189 0.84 6.74 -11.98
N LEU A 190 1.68 5.90 -12.61
CA LEU A 190 1.27 4.73 -13.39
C LEU A 190 1.37 3.41 -12.59
N GLY A 191 1.81 3.47 -11.31
CA GLY A 191 1.94 2.28 -10.45
C GLY A 191 3.07 1.33 -10.87
N CYS A 192 4.09 1.82 -11.59
CA CYS A 192 5.23 1.03 -12.01
C CYS A 192 6.24 0.87 -10.88
N ARG A 193 6.53 -0.36 -10.48
CA ARG A 193 7.49 -0.63 -9.39
C ARG A 193 8.95 -0.65 -9.86
N ARG A 194 9.20 -1.02 -11.10
CA ARG A 194 10.54 -1.12 -11.70
C ARG A 194 10.62 -0.29 -12.97
N ALA A 195 11.81 0.16 -13.30
CA ALA A 195 12.06 0.90 -14.55
C ALA A 195 11.61 0.12 -15.80
N ASN A 196 11.75 -1.21 -15.78
CA ASN A 196 11.29 -2.09 -16.86
C ASN A 196 9.76 -2.10 -17.02
N ASP A 197 9.00 -1.93 -15.93
CA ASP A 197 7.53 -1.88 -16.00
C ASP A 197 7.09 -0.65 -16.80
N LEU A 198 7.76 0.49 -16.60
CA LEU A 198 7.51 1.71 -17.35
C LEU A 198 7.84 1.55 -18.84
N LEU A 199 8.95 0.86 -19.17
CA LEU A 199 9.33 0.58 -20.56
C LEU A 199 8.33 -0.35 -21.26
N LEU A 200 7.90 -1.41 -20.58
CA LEU A 200 6.88 -2.34 -21.11
C LEU A 200 5.53 -1.63 -21.33
N LEU A 201 5.16 -0.76 -20.41
CA LEU A 201 3.93 0.03 -20.54
C LEU A 201 4.06 1.02 -21.71
N ALA A 202 5.18 1.70 -21.86
CA ALA A 202 5.46 2.60 -22.96
C ALA A 202 5.39 1.88 -24.32
N ALA A 203 5.98 0.69 -24.41
CA ALA A 203 5.96 -0.11 -25.63
C ALA A 203 4.54 -0.61 -26.02
N ARG A 204 3.73 -1.00 -25.02
CA ARG A 204 2.34 -1.46 -25.23
C ARG A 204 1.41 -0.36 -25.75
N HIS A 205 1.63 0.87 -25.31
CA HIS A 205 0.74 2.01 -25.61
C HIS A 205 1.34 2.99 -26.63
N GLN A 206 2.29 2.55 -27.44
CA GLN A 206 2.94 3.41 -28.46
C GLN A 206 1.93 4.06 -29.41
N ASN A 207 0.85 3.35 -29.76
CA ASN A 207 -0.20 3.85 -30.65
C ASN A 207 -1.10 4.91 -29.99
N GLU A 208 -1.23 4.91 -28.67
CA GLU A 208 -2.01 5.90 -27.92
C GLU A 208 -1.19 7.17 -27.59
N LEU A 209 0.14 7.07 -27.74
CA LEU A 209 1.10 8.14 -27.49
C LEU A 209 1.50 8.88 -28.78
N ALA A 210 1.04 8.41 -29.94
CA ALA A 210 1.22 9.07 -31.22
C ALA A 210 0.22 10.22 -31.35
#